data_bee30b5da5aa338c7854540b1ec62cef
#
_entry.id   bee30b5da5aa338c7854540b1ec62cef
#
_cell.length_a   1.000
_cell.length_b   1.000
_cell.length_c   1.000
_cell.angle_alpha   90.00
_cell.angle_beta   90.00
_cell.angle_gamma   90.00
#
_symmetry.space_group_name_H-M   'P 1'
#
loop_
_entity.id
_entity.type
_entity.pdbx_description
1 polymer ?
#
loop_
_entity_poly.entity_id
_entity_poly.type
_entity_poly.pdbx_seq_one_letter_code
_entity_poly.pdbx_strand_id
1 'polypeptide(L)'
;SDQVFNYACSDFDKNYYLSFVEDTRKINSYAASFGISEIPQEYQSEYTRLLNRFNHLSVREESGRRIVRELTGRDCALHVDPVFLLNAAEWSKLAKDPGIDNYILIYRLNKSNIIDDFARKLAKKTGKRVINIGQDLIDKVKNPDFEGNLSTSVEEFLGLFKHADYVVTNSFHGTAFSVIFNRKLYVETKQKDFKKNDRAENLLKLTGLTDSIIETLD
;
A
#
# COMPACT_ATOMS: atom_id res chain seq x y z
N SER A 1 11.09 -1.50 -2.65
CA SER A 1 10.21 -0.61 -3.40
C SER A 1 9.35 0.28 -2.50
N ASP A 2 8.91 -0.20 -1.33
CA ASP A 2 7.91 0.52 -0.52
C ASP A 2 8.51 1.75 0.16
N GLN A 3 8.12 2.93 -0.32
CA GLN A 3 8.47 4.26 0.19
C GLN A 3 9.97 4.48 0.49
N VAL A 4 10.84 3.74 -0.20
CA VAL A 4 12.30 3.85 0.00
C VAL A 4 12.86 5.21 -0.38
N PHE A 5 12.13 5.98 -1.21
CA PHE A 5 12.45 7.35 -1.57
C PHE A 5 11.65 8.40 -0.79
N ASN A 6 10.96 8.01 0.28
CA ASN A 6 10.23 8.94 1.14
C ASN A 6 11.12 9.40 2.30
N TYR A 7 11.49 10.66 2.30
CA TYR A 7 12.33 11.25 3.36
C TYR A 7 11.72 11.11 4.77
N ALA A 8 10.38 11.21 4.85
CA ALA A 8 9.68 11.13 6.13
C ALA A 8 9.59 9.71 6.71
N CYS A 9 9.67 8.67 5.86
CA CYS A 9 9.64 7.27 6.29
C CYS A 9 11.03 6.70 6.53
N SER A 10 12.04 7.20 5.82
CA SER A 10 13.41 6.68 5.83
C SER A 10 14.39 7.54 6.62
N ASP A 11 13.90 8.61 7.28
CA ASP A 11 14.76 9.66 7.88
C ASP A 11 15.83 10.16 6.89
N PHE A 12 15.47 10.16 5.62
CA PHE A 12 16.32 10.48 4.48
C PHE A 12 17.65 9.70 4.48
N ASP A 13 17.61 8.43 4.89
CA ASP A 13 18.81 7.58 4.88
C ASP A 13 19.27 7.34 3.44
N LYS A 14 20.48 7.81 3.14
CA LYS A 14 21.12 7.74 1.82
C LYS A 14 21.44 6.32 1.38
N ASN A 15 21.42 5.34 2.28
CA ASN A 15 21.61 3.93 1.95
C ASN A 15 20.49 3.40 1.06
N TYR A 16 19.27 3.92 1.18
CA TYR A 16 18.17 3.61 0.25
C TYR A 16 18.42 4.07 -1.19
N TYR A 17 19.35 5.05 -1.36
CA TYR A 17 19.80 5.52 -2.67
C TYR A 17 21.12 4.85 -3.10
N LEU A 18 21.53 3.78 -2.43
CA LEU A 18 22.77 3.04 -2.70
C LEU A 18 24.00 3.94 -2.70
N SER A 19 24.05 4.91 -1.75
CA SER A 19 25.12 5.93 -1.68
C SER A 19 26.50 5.34 -1.49
N PHE A 20 26.59 4.14 -0.91
CA PHE A 20 27.81 3.38 -0.66
C PHE A 20 28.35 2.65 -1.91
N VAL A 21 27.59 2.59 -3.02
CA VAL A 21 28.02 1.97 -4.26
C VAL A 21 28.79 2.96 -5.11
N GLU A 22 30.05 2.69 -5.42
CA GLU A 22 30.89 3.56 -6.24
C GLU A 22 30.56 3.48 -7.73
N ASP A 23 30.42 2.27 -8.25
CA ASP A 23 30.09 2.05 -9.67
C ASP A 23 28.62 2.32 -9.96
N THR A 24 28.32 3.53 -10.43
CA THR A 24 26.96 3.98 -10.71
C THR A 24 26.22 3.13 -11.76
N ARG A 25 26.94 2.38 -12.62
CA ARG A 25 26.31 1.46 -13.58
C ARG A 25 25.55 0.33 -12.91
N LYS A 26 25.86 0.04 -11.63
CA LYS A 26 25.20 -1.00 -10.83
C LYS A 26 24.01 -0.46 -10.03
N ILE A 27 23.79 0.86 -10.00
CA ILE A 27 22.72 1.48 -9.24
C ILE A 27 21.44 1.50 -10.08
N ASN A 28 20.49 0.67 -9.70
CA ASN A 28 19.20 0.57 -10.40
C ASN A 28 18.05 0.54 -9.39
N SER A 29 16.89 1.08 -9.75
CA SER A 29 15.66 0.94 -8.98
C SER A 29 14.56 0.26 -9.78
N TYR A 30 13.76 -0.56 -9.09
CA TYR A 30 12.54 -1.14 -9.61
C TYR A 30 11.35 -0.70 -8.77
N ALA A 31 10.42 0.04 -9.36
CA ALA A 31 9.19 0.50 -8.73
C ALA A 31 9.42 1.17 -7.35
N ALA A 32 10.49 1.98 -7.20
CA ALA A 32 10.77 2.69 -5.96
C ALA A 32 9.71 3.76 -5.72
N SER A 33 9.16 3.81 -4.49
CA SER A 33 8.08 4.73 -4.16
C SER A 33 8.59 5.92 -3.35
N PHE A 34 8.12 7.11 -3.71
CA PHE A 34 8.23 8.31 -2.91
C PHE A 34 7.12 8.39 -1.85
N GLY A 35 5.91 7.91 -2.16
CA GLY A 35 4.76 7.98 -1.26
C GLY A 35 4.30 9.40 -0.92
N ILE A 36 4.87 10.39 -1.57
CA ILE A 36 4.60 11.83 -1.44
C ILE A 36 4.49 12.46 -2.83
N SER A 37 3.86 13.61 -2.91
CA SER A 37 3.67 14.32 -4.18
C SER A 37 4.69 15.42 -4.45
N GLU A 38 5.44 15.84 -3.43
CA GLU A 38 6.41 16.95 -3.52
C GLU A 38 7.61 16.70 -2.60
N ILE A 39 8.78 17.18 -2.98
CA ILE A 39 9.98 17.19 -2.15
C ILE A 39 10.18 18.60 -1.58
N PRO A 40 10.28 18.74 -0.24
CA PRO A 40 10.58 20.04 0.37
C PRO A 40 11.88 20.64 -0.17
N GLN A 41 11.92 21.96 -0.29
CA GLN A 41 13.00 22.68 -0.95
C GLN A 41 14.38 22.36 -0.33
N GLU A 42 14.44 22.19 0.96
CA GLU A 42 15.69 21.85 1.69
C GLU A 42 16.30 20.51 1.30
N TYR A 43 15.49 19.57 0.77
CA TYR A 43 15.98 18.24 0.35
C TYR A 43 16.23 18.15 -1.16
N GLN A 44 15.73 19.10 -1.98
CA GLN A 44 15.72 18.97 -3.46
C GLN A 44 17.12 18.79 -4.06
N SER A 45 18.11 19.54 -3.58
CA SER A 45 19.49 19.47 -4.09
C SER A 45 20.11 18.08 -3.86
N GLU A 46 19.87 17.52 -2.68
CA GLU A 46 20.41 16.19 -2.33
C GLU A 46 19.66 15.07 -3.04
N TYR A 47 18.32 15.18 -3.19
CA TYR A 47 17.55 14.26 -4.03
C TYR A 47 18.06 14.28 -5.47
N THR A 48 18.27 15.45 -6.04
CA THR A 48 18.82 15.61 -7.40
C THR A 48 20.15 14.89 -7.55
N ARG A 49 21.07 15.08 -6.60
CA ARG A 49 22.37 14.44 -6.57
C ARG A 49 22.26 12.90 -6.50
N LEU A 50 21.39 12.39 -5.61
CA LEU A 50 21.24 10.96 -5.38
C LEU A 50 20.52 10.27 -6.55
N LEU A 51 19.43 10.85 -7.07
CA LEU A 51 18.68 10.31 -8.19
C LEU A 51 19.50 10.25 -9.48
N ASN A 52 20.37 11.24 -9.71
CA ASN A 52 21.24 11.24 -10.89
C ASN A 52 22.29 10.11 -10.89
N ARG A 53 22.54 9.46 -9.76
CA ARG A 53 23.42 8.29 -9.68
C ARG A 53 22.82 7.01 -10.25
N PHE A 54 21.48 6.95 -10.38
CA PHE A 54 20.84 5.75 -10.90
C PHE A 54 21.08 5.61 -12.41
N ASN A 55 21.59 4.43 -12.81
CA ASN A 55 21.72 4.05 -14.20
C ASN A 55 20.33 3.81 -14.81
N HIS A 56 19.54 2.91 -14.19
CA HIS A 56 18.14 2.72 -14.51
C HIS A 56 17.27 3.12 -13.30
N LEU A 57 16.34 4.01 -13.55
CA LEU A 57 15.42 4.52 -12.54
C LEU A 57 13.99 4.15 -12.92
N SER A 58 13.28 3.50 -12.02
CA SER A 58 11.85 3.31 -12.14
C SER A 58 11.15 3.54 -10.82
N VAL A 59 9.95 4.07 -10.90
CA VAL A 59 9.10 4.43 -9.78
C VAL A 59 7.74 3.75 -9.87
N ARG A 60 6.99 3.74 -8.77
CA ARG A 60 5.71 3.03 -8.65
C ARG A 60 4.49 3.91 -8.91
N GLU A 61 4.61 5.22 -8.76
CA GLU A 61 3.53 6.19 -8.88
C GLU A 61 3.87 7.36 -9.80
N GLU A 62 2.85 7.93 -10.42
CA GLU A 62 3.01 9.05 -11.36
C GLU A 62 3.54 10.32 -10.68
N SER A 63 3.20 10.54 -9.40
CA SER A 63 3.79 11.62 -8.60
C SER A 63 5.31 11.47 -8.47
N GLY A 64 5.81 10.23 -8.27
CA GLY A 64 7.24 9.95 -8.23
C GLY A 64 7.93 10.21 -9.57
N ARG A 65 7.28 9.84 -10.70
CA ARG A 65 7.80 10.12 -12.05
C ARG A 65 7.92 11.63 -12.30
N ARG A 66 6.91 12.40 -11.87
CA ARG A 66 6.95 13.87 -11.94
C ARG A 66 8.10 14.42 -11.10
N ILE A 67 8.27 13.99 -9.84
CA ILE A 67 9.37 14.41 -8.96
C ILE A 67 10.73 14.16 -9.63
N VAL A 68 10.95 12.97 -10.20
CA VAL A 68 12.21 12.66 -10.90
C VAL A 68 12.44 13.62 -12.04
N ARG A 69 11.42 13.89 -12.86
CA ARG A 69 11.52 14.81 -14.01
C ARG A 69 11.82 16.25 -13.57
N GLU A 70 11.14 16.74 -12.55
CA GLU A 70 11.31 18.10 -12.02
C GLU A 70 12.70 18.31 -11.43
N LEU A 71 13.22 17.32 -10.68
CA LEU A 71 14.51 17.45 -10.00
C LEU A 71 15.71 17.14 -10.89
N THR A 72 15.59 16.23 -11.84
CA THR A 72 16.75 15.73 -12.59
C THR A 72 16.71 16.05 -14.09
N GLY A 73 15.57 16.48 -14.61
CA GLY A 73 15.34 16.62 -16.05
C GLY A 73 15.22 15.28 -16.79
N ARG A 74 15.37 14.13 -16.11
CA ARG A 74 15.28 12.80 -16.69
C ARG A 74 13.85 12.29 -16.63
N ASP A 75 13.45 11.49 -17.62
CA ASP A 75 12.27 10.64 -17.50
C ASP A 75 12.63 9.30 -16.85
N CYS A 76 11.66 8.63 -16.23
CA CYS A 76 11.86 7.31 -15.65
C CYS A 76 10.66 6.40 -15.93
N ALA A 77 10.91 5.09 -15.88
CA ALA A 77 9.84 4.12 -16.09
C ALA A 77 8.87 4.10 -14.89
N LEU A 78 7.58 3.89 -15.20
CA LEU A 78 6.56 3.63 -14.21
C LEU A 78 6.27 2.13 -14.20
N HIS A 79 6.54 1.46 -13.09
CA HIS A 79 6.30 0.04 -12.92
C HIS A 79 5.35 -0.23 -11.74
N VAL A 80 4.57 -1.28 -11.84
CA VAL A 80 3.76 -1.75 -10.70
C VAL A 80 4.66 -2.30 -9.60
N ASP A 81 4.13 -2.33 -8.38
CA ASP A 81 4.84 -2.88 -7.22
C ASP A 81 5.32 -4.32 -7.47
N PRO A 82 6.50 -4.73 -6.95
CA PRO A 82 7.04 -6.09 -7.10
C PRO A 82 6.08 -7.21 -6.70
N VAL A 83 5.09 -6.97 -5.84
CA VAL A 83 4.10 -8.00 -5.48
C VAL A 83 3.31 -8.50 -6.70
N PHE A 84 3.23 -7.71 -7.77
CA PHE A 84 2.57 -8.10 -9.02
C PHE A 84 3.46 -8.91 -9.98
N LEU A 85 4.74 -9.15 -9.62
CA LEU A 85 5.61 -10.07 -10.38
C LEU A 85 5.21 -11.53 -10.19
N LEU A 86 4.47 -11.84 -9.14
CA LEU A 86 3.88 -13.15 -8.90
C LEU A 86 2.35 -13.06 -9.06
N ASN A 87 1.77 -14.08 -9.68
CA ASN A 87 0.32 -14.19 -9.83
C ASN A 87 -0.35 -14.82 -8.60
N ALA A 88 -1.68 -14.86 -8.60
CA ALA A 88 -2.48 -15.41 -7.50
C ALA A 88 -2.15 -16.88 -7.18
N ALA A 89 -1.83 -17.70 -8.19
CA ALA A 89 -1.49 -19.10 -7.99
C ALA A 89 -0.14 -19.27 -7.28
N GLU A 90 0.83 -18.42 -7.61
CA GLU A 90 2.15 -18.41 -6.97
C GLU A 90 2.07 -17.94 -5.52
N TRP A 91 1.38 -16.81 -5.24
CA TRP A 91 1.12 -16.35 -3.89
C TRP A 91 0.31 -17.35 -3.06
N SER A 92 -0.61 -18.09 -3.70
CA SER A 92 -1.41 -19.12 -3.02
C SER A 92 -0.60 -20.29 -2.47
N LYS A 93 0.59 -20.55 -2.99
CA LYS A 93 1.48 -21.60 -2.48
C LYS A 93 2.04 -21.27 -1.09
N LEU A 94 2.14 -19.99 -0.77
CA LEU A 94 2.60 -19.49 0.52
C LEU A 94 1.45 -19.22 1.49
N ALA A 95 0.24 -19.06 0.98
CA ALA A 95 -0.93 -18.70 1.79
C ALA A 95 -1.36 -19.86 2.69
N LYS A 96 -1.42 -19.64 4.01
CA LYS A 96 -1.97 -20.58 4.99
C LYS A 96 -3.47 -20.43 5.03
N ASP A 97 -4.19 -21.55 4.94
CA ASP A 97 -5.65 -21.55 5.10
C ASP A 97 -6.01 -21.03 6.50
N PRO A 98 -6.83 -19.96 6.61
CA PRO A 98 -7.23 -19.42 7.91
C PRO A 98 -8.23 -20.31 8.66
N GLY A 99 -8.80 -21.33 8.02
CA GLY A 99 -9.84 -22.21 8.60
C GLY A 99 -11.16 -21.48 8.90
N ILE A 100 -11.38 -20.33 8.27
CA ILE A 100 -12.58 -19.50 8.44
C ILE A 100 -13.06 -19.00 7.07
N ASP A 101 -14.37 -18.93 6.93
CA ASP A 101 -15.05 -18.46 5.75
C ASP A 101 -16.06 -17.35 6.09
N ASN A 102 -16.65 -16.76 5.06
CA ASN A 102 -17.74 -15.80 5.17
C ASN A 102 -17.39 -14.56 6.02
N TYR A 103 -16.30 -13.88 5.67
CA TYR A 103 -15.86 -12.69 6.42
C TYR A 103 -15.50 -11.50 5.54
N ILE A 104 -15.54 -10.33 6.18
CA ILE A 104 -15.01 -9.06 5.73
C ILE A 104 -13.66 -8.90 6.40
N LEU A 105 -12.60 -8.69 5.61
CA LEU A 105 -11.25 -8.44 6.12
C LEU A 105 -11.00 -6.94 6.21
N ILE A 106 -10.60 -6.47 7.39
CA ILE A 106 -10.03 -5.14 7.58
C ILE A 106 -8.51 -5.26 7.67
N TYR A 107 -7.81 -4.50 6.85
CA TYR A 107 -6.37 -4.25 6.98
C TYR A 107 -6.09 -2.77 6.82
N ARG A 108 -5.66 -2.12 7.90
CA ARG A 108 -5.40 -0.68 7.91
C ARG A 108 -4.05 -0.36 8.55
N LEU A 109 -3.34 0.60 7.96
CA LEU A 109 -2.08 1.12 8.50
C LEU A 109 -2.35 2.22 9.54
N ASN A 110 -3.40 3.01 9.32
CA ASN A 110 -3.83 4.06 10.22
C ASN A 110 -5.27 3.79 10.68
N LYS A 111 -5.56 4.09 11.94
CA LYS A 111 -6.92 3.99 12.50
C LYS A 111 -7.86 4.92 11.75
N SER A 112 -9.03 4.41 11.38
CA SER A 112 -10.04 5.15 10.63
C SER A 112 -11.44 4.73 11.05
N ASN A 113 -12.20 5.68 11.55
CA ASN A 113 -13.60 5.46 11.86
C ASN A 113 -14.43 5.22 10.58
N ILE A 114 -13.99 5.76 9.43
CA ILE A 114 -14.66 5.55 8.14
C ILE A 114 -14.60 4.07 7.76
N ILE A 115 -13.42 3.44 7.88
CA ILE A 115 -13.25 2.00 7.63
C ILE A 115 -14.10 1.18 8.60
N ASP A 116 -14.06 1.52 9.89
CA ASP A 116 -14.79 0.78 10.94
C ASP A 116 -16.29 0.83 10.70
N ASP A 117 -16.84 2.03 10.46
CA ASP A 117 -18.26 2.22 10.20
C ASP A 117 -18.72 1.59 8.89
N PHE A 118 -17.90 1.69 7.84
CA PHE A 118 -18.17 1.03 6.57
C PHE A 118 -18.23 -0.49 6.73
N ALA A 119 -17.24 -1.07 7.42
CA ALA A 119 -17.20 -2.51 7.67
C ALA A 119 -18.41 -3.00 8.47
N ARG A 120 -18.86 -2.24 9.50
CA ARG A 120 -20.09 -2.55 10.26
C ARG A 120 -21.33 -2.51 9.39
N LYS A 121 -21.48 -1.46 8.56
CA LYS A 121 -22.62 -1.36 7.63
C LYS A 121 -22.61 -2.53 6.63
N LEU A 122 -21.45 -2.90 6.11
CA LEU A 122 -21.29 -4.03 5.21
C LEU A 122 -21.59 -5.36 5.91
N ALA A 123 -21.10 -5.56 7.14
CA ALA A 123 -21.39 -6.73 7.95
C ALA A 123 -22.90 -6.89 8.21
N LYS A 124 -23.57 -5.81 8.60
CA LYS A 124 -25.03 -5.79 8.81
C LYS A 124 -25.81 -6.15 7.54
N LYS A 125 -25.34 -5.66 6.36
CA LYS A 125 -25.98 -5.93 5.06
C LYS A 125 -25.77 -7.37 4.59
N THR A 126 -24.61 -7.96 4.90
CA THR A 126 -24.20 -9.26 4.33
C THR A 126 -24.33 -10.44 5.30
N GLY A 127 -24.52 -10.16 6.59
CA GLY A 127 -24.50 -11.18 7.65
C GLY A 127 -23.11 -11.75 7.94
N LYS A 128 -22.04 -11.10 7.46
CA LYS A 128 -20.67 -11.60 7.59
C LYS A 128 -19.98 -11.06 8.83
N ARG A 129 -19.09 -11.88 9.40
CA ARG A 129 -18.20 -11.48 10.48
C ARG A 129 -17.11 -10.52 9.97
N VAL A 130 -16.54 -9.74 10.87
CA VAL A 130 -15.44 -8.82 10.54
C VAL A 130 -14.16 -9.29 11.20
N ILE A 131 -13.12 -9.52 10.40
CA ILE A 131 -11.77 -9.88 10.84
C ILE A 131 -10.86 -8.66 10.62
N ASN A 132 -10.13 -8.26 11.68
CA ASN A 132 -9.23 -7.11 11.63
C ASN A 132 -7.79 -7.55 11.86
N ILE A 133 -6.92 -7.42 10.84
CA ILE A 133 -5.48 -7.68 10.95
C ILE A 133 -4.80 -6.52 11.66
N GLY A 134 -3.93 -6.84 12.65
CA GLY A 134 -3.16 -5.84 13.38
C GLY A 134 -3.98 -5.05 14.39
N GLN A 135 -5.06 -5.64 14.90
CA GLN A 135 -5.88 -5.05 15.94
C GLN A 135 -5.11 -4.97 17.26
N ASP A 136 -4.81 -3.76 17.74
CA ASP A 136 -4.23 -3.55 19.06
C ASP A 136 -5.30 -3.59 20.18
N LEU A 137 -4.87 -3.50 21.45
CA LEU A 137 -5.79 -3.53 22.59
C LEU A 137 -6.79 -2.38 22.59
N ILE A 138 -6.38 -1.20 22.12
CA ILE A 138 -7.27 -0.03 22.04
C ILE A 138 -8.32 -0.26 20.95
N ASP A 139 -7.92 -0.82 19.81
CA ASP A 139 -8.84 -1.19 18.75
C ASP A 139 -9.85 -2.24 19.22
N LYS A 140 -9.40 -3.22 19.99
CA LYS A 140 -10.28 -4.25 20.55
C LYS A 140 -11.32 -3.68 21.51
N VAL A 141 -10.94 -2.68 22.30
CA VAL A 141 -11.88 -1.96 23.17
C VAL A 141 -12.89 -1.11 22.40
N LYS A 142 -12.42 -0.45 21.33
CA LYS A 142 -13.29 0.39 20.48
C LYS A 142 -14.22 -0.42 19.56
N ASN A 143 -13.74 -1.58 19.11
CA ASN A 143 -14.40 -2.44 18.15
C ASN A 143 -14.53 -3.86 18.71
N PRO A 144 -15.30 -4.07 19.80
CA PRO A 144 -15.45 -5.37 20.45
C PRO A 144 -16.18 -6.39 19.57
N ASP A 145 -16.88 -5.92 18.55
CA ASP A 145 -17.58 -6.68 17.53
C ASP A 145 -16.67 -7.18 16.39
N PHE A 146 -15.40 -6.73 16.35
CA PHE A 146 -14.43 -7.20 15.37
C PHE A 146 -13.58 -8.31 15.97
N GLU A 147 -13.38 -9.35 15.19
CA GLU A 147 -12.43 -10.41 15.51
C GLU A 147 -11.05 -10.05 14.94
N GLY A 148 -9.99 -10.37 15.65
CA GLY A 148 -8.66 -10.05 15.13
C GLY A 148 -7.53 -10.52 16.02
N ASN A 149 -6.32 -10.54 15.45
CA ASN A 149 -5.08 -10.92 16.11
C ASN A 149 -4.09 -9.74 16.11
N LEU A 150 -3.32 -9.64 17.20
CA LEU A 150 -2.23 -8.67 17.35
C LEU A 150 -1.06 -8.95 16.40
N SER A 151 -0.83 -10.20 16.07
CA SER A 151 0.24 -10.63 15.15
C SER A 151 -0.30 -11.61 14.13
N THR A 152 0.14 -11.45 12.89
CA THR A 152 -0.23 -12.30 11.75
C THR A 152 1.04 -12.58 10.97
N SER A 153 1.38 -13.85 10.72
CA SER A 153 2.50 -14.21 9.86
C SER A 153 2.23 -13.81 8.41
N VAL A 154 3.26 -13.82 7.56
CA VAL A 154 3.09 -13.51 6.13
C VAL A 154 2.14 -14.53 5.47
N GLU A 155 2.26 -15.80 5.80
CA GLU A 155 1.43 -16.88 5.26
C GLU A 155 -0.03 -16.74 5.69
N GLU A 156 -0.26 -16.36 6.95
CA GLU A 156 -1.60 -16.10 7.50
C GLU A 156 -2.21 -14.85 6.87
N PHE A 157 -1.42 -13.78 6.69
CA PHE A 157 -1.82 -12.58 5.98
C PHE A 157 -2.31 -12.90 4.57
N LEU A 158 -1.51 -13.64 3.80
CA LEU A 158 -1.88 -14.06 2.45
C LEU A 158 -3.15 -14.93 2.44
N GLY A 159 -3.27 -15.85 3.40
CA GLY A 159 -4.43 -16.70 3.56
C GLY A 159 -5.70 -15.91 3.84
N LEU A 160 -5.63 -14.94 4.75
CA LEU A 160 -6.75 -14.06 5.07
C LEU A 160 -7.20 -13.23 3.85
N PHE A 161 -6.27 -12.70 3.06
CA PHE A 161 -6.64 -11.99 1.83
C PHE A 161 -7.24 -12.92 0.78
N LYS A 162 -6.68 -14.11 0.62
CA LYS A 162 -7.13 -15.10 -0.37
C LYS A 162 -8.55 -15.59 -0.12
N HIS A 163 -8.97 -15.72 1.13
CA HIS A 163 -10.27 -16.31 1.51
C HIS A 163 -11.33 -15.26 1.89
N ALA A 164 -10.98 -13.98 1.99
CA ALA A 164 -11.95 -12.92 2.27
C ALA A 164 -13.02 -12.79 1.17
N ASP A 165 -14.26 -12.56 1.55
CA ASP A 165 -15.31 -12.17 0.59
C ASP A 165 -15.21 -10.70 0.21
N TYR A 166 -14.86 -9.87 1.21
CA TYR A 166 -14.68 -8.43 1.07
C TYR A 166 -13.42 -8.00 1.80
N VAL A 167 -12.73 -7.02 1.26
CA VAL A 167 -11.61 -6.35 1.91
C VAL A 167 -11.92 -4.87 2.05
N VAL A 168 -11.70 -4.32 3.25
CA VAL A 168 -11.81 -2.88 3.53
C VAL A 168 -10.46 -2.40 4.05
N THR A 169 -9.83 -1.45 3.37
CA THR A 169 -8.44 -1.10 3.65
C THR A 169 -8.10 0.37 3.35
N ASN A 170 -7.05 0.90 4.00
CA ASN A 170 -6.34 2.12 3.58
C ASN A 170 -4.87 1.84 3.24
N SER A 171 -4.51 0.57 3.15
CA SER A 171 -3.16 0.13 2.80
C SER A 171 -3.01 -0.06 1.30
N PHE A 172 -1.89 0.42 0.74
CA PHE A 172 -1.52 0.08 -0.63
C PHE A 172 -1.40 -1.44 -0.84
N HIS A 173 -0.69 -2.15 0.05
CA HIS A 173 -0.53 -3.61 -0.07
C HIS A 173 -1.85 -4.35 0.19
N GLY A 174 -2.72 -3.82 1.06
CA GLY A 174 -4.08 -4.33 1.19
C GLY A 174 -4.87 -4.25 -0.12
N THR A 175 -4.75 -3.13 -0.83
CA THR A 175 -5.31 -2.96 -2.17
C THR A 175 -4.69 -3.92 -3.17
N ALA A 176 -3.35 -4.03 -3.20
CA ALA A 176 -2.61 -4.87 -4.14
C ALA A 176 -2.98 -6.37 -4.01
N PHE A 177 -2.96 -6.92 -2.79
CA PHE A 177 -3.32 -8.33 -2.57
C PHE A 177 -4.80 -8.61 -2.82
N SER A 178 -5.68 -7.63 -2.58
CA SER A 178 -7.10 -7.75 -2.97
C SER A 178 -7.27 -7.87 -4.48
N VAL A 179 -6.51 -7.09 -5.25
CA VAL A 179 -6.49 -7.18 -6.72
C VAL A 179 -5.91 -8.52 -7.16
N ILE A 180 -4.76 -8.94 -6.62
CA ILE A 180 -4.10 -10.21 -6.97
C ILE A 180 -5.04 -11.39 -6.72
N PHE A 181 -5.71 -11.46 -5.57
CA PHE A 181 -6.63 -12.54 -5.23
C PHE A 181 -8.06 -12.33 -5.75
N ASN A 182 -8.31 -11.26 -6.53
CA ASN A 182 -9.63 -10.93 -7.08
C ASN A 182 -10.72 -10.85 -6.01
N ARG A 183 -10.46 -10.09 -4.94
CA ARG A 183 -11.42 -9.88 -3.84
C ARG A 183 -12.26 -8.63 -4.06
N LYS A 184 -13.51 -8.65 -3.59
CA LYS A 184 -14.33 -7.42 -3.55
C LYS A 184 -13.68 -6.44 -2.59
N LEU A 185 -13.34 -5.25 -3.07
CA LEU A 185 -12.45 -4.31 -2.41
C LEU A 185 -13.13 -2.97 -2.17
N TYR A 186 -12.87 -2.39 -0.99
CA TYR A 186 -13.21 -1.03 -0.65
C TYR A 186 -12.00 -0.34 -0.03
N VAL A 187 -11.65 0.84 -0.54
CA VAL A 187 -10.39 1.53 -0.18
C VAL A 187 -10.67 2.95 0.27
N GLU A 188 -10.22 3.28 1.47
CA GLU A 188 -10.13 4.67 1.91
C GLU A 188 -8.82 5.28 1.41
N THR A 189 -8.93 6.24 0.48
CA THR A 189 -7.75 6.90 -0.13
C THR A 189 -7.47 8.28 0.47
N LYS A 190 -8.45 8.90 1.15
CA LYS A 190 -8.35 10.23 1.78
C LYS A 190 -8.30 10.06 3.30
N GLN A 191 -7.24 10.51 3.94
CA GLN A 191 -7.12 10.56 5.39
C GLN A 191 -6.93 12.01 5.83
N LYS A 192 -7.59 12.42 6.93
CA LYS A 192 -7.61 13.82 7.41
C LYS A 192 -6.21 14.41 7.63
N ASP A 193 -5.24 13.59 8.07
CA ASP A 193 -3.90 14.02 8.46
C ASP A 193 -2.80 13.59 7.50
N PHE A 194 -3.13 12.86 6.43
CA PHE A 194 -2.18 12.39 5.43
C PHE A 194 -2.59 12.87 4.05
N LYS A 195 -1.61 13.41 3.31
CA LYS A 195 -1.78 13.69 1.88
C LYS A 195 -2.30 12.41 1.20
N LYS A 196 -3.19 12.61 0.24
CA LYS A 196 -3.84 11.63 -0.63
C LYS A 196 -2.99 10.37 -0.87
N ASN A 197 -3.57 9.18 -0.73
CA ASN A 197 -2.87 7.93 -1.02
C ASN A 197 -2.80 7.68 -2.54
N ASP A 198 -1.99 8.51 -3.22
CA ASP A 198 -1.82 8.48 -4.68
C ASP A 198 -1.46 7.09 -5.21
N ARG A 199 -0.77 6.27 -4.40
CA ARG A 199 -0.36 4.91 -4.76
C ARG A 199 -1.55 3.97 -4.94
N ALA A 200 -2.46 3.97 -3.96
CA ALA A 200 -3.67 3.14 -4.03
C ALA A 200 -4.60 3.65 -5.14
N GLU A 201 -4.80 4.96 -5.26
CA GLU A 201 -5.59 5.55 -6.33
C GLU A 201 -5.03 5.22 -7.73
N ASN A 202 -3.72 5.30 -7.90
CA ASN A 202 -3.08 4.96 -9.16
C ASN A 202 -3.30 3.48 -9.52
N LEU A 203 -3.16 2.57 -8.56
CA LEU A 203 -3.45 1.16 -8.75
C LEU A 203 -4.91 0.91 -9.12
N LEU A 204 -5.86 1.55 -8.42
CA LEU A 204 -7.28 1.43 -8.72
C LEU A 204 -7.64 1.96 -10.12
N LYS A 205 -7.00 3.05 -10.57
CA LYS A 205 -7.14 3.57 -11.94
C LYS A 205 -6.61 2.57 -12.97
N LEU A 206 -5.43 2.02 -12.74
CA LEU A 206 -4.81 1.04 -13.66
C LEU A 206 -5.64 -0.24 -13.80
N THR A 207 -6.34 -0.63 -12.74
CA THR A 207 -7.15 -1.86 -12.72
C THR A 207 -8.63 -1.64 -13.02
N GLY A 208 -9.07 -0.39 -13.24
CA GLY A 208 -10.47 -0.06 -13.49
C GLY A 208 -11.38 -0.20 -12.26
N LEU A 209 -10.81 -0.15 -11.04
CA LEU A 209 -11.51 -0.37 -9.79
C LEU A 209 -11.74 0.94 -8.99
N THR A 210 -11.89 2.07 -9.67
CA THR A 210 -12.12 3.38 -9.02
C THR A 210 -13.41 3.43 -8.20
N ASP A 211 -14.42 2.64 -8.55
CA ASP A 211 -15.68 2.52 -7.81
C ASP A 211 -15.51 1.83 -6.44
N SER A 212 -14.33 1.28 -6.17
CA SER A 212 -13.97 0.71 -4.86
C SER A 212 -13.52 1.76 -3.85
N ILE A 213 -13.39 3.03 -4.25
CA ILE A 213 -13.02 4.09 -3.32
C ILE A 213 -14.20 4.39 -2.40
N ILE A 214 -13.95 4.31 -1.09
CA ILE A 214 -14.94 4.74 -0.09
C ILE A 214 -14.98 6.26 -0.14
N GLU A 215 -16.06 6.81 -0.69
CA GLU A 215 -16.39 8.21 -0.52
C GLU A 215 -16.93 8.43 0.92
N THR A 216 -16.59 9.57 1.52
CA THR A 216 -17.10 9.91 2.85
C THR A 216 -18.62 9.73 2.86
N LEU A 217 -19.09 8.89 3.78
CA LEU A 217 -20.53 8.69 4.01
C LEU A 217 -21.08 10.00 4.56
N ASP A 218 -21.68 10.84 3.70
CA ASP A 218 -22.63 11.87 4.12
C ASP A 218 -23.94 11.23 4.56
#